data_a9ff146dd6c5afce3a191e770ee4b219
#
_entry.id   a9ff146dd6c5afce3a191e770ee4b219
#
_cell.length_a   1.000
_cell.length_b   1.000
_cell.length_c   1.000
_cell.angle_alpha   90.00
_cell.angle_beta   90.00
_cell.angle_gamma   90.00
#
_symmetry.space_group_name_H-M   'P 1'
#
loop_
_entity.id
_entity.type
_entity.pdbx_description
1 polymer ?
#
loop_
_entity_poly.entity_id
_entity_poly.type
_entity_poly.pdbx_seq_one_letter_code
_entity_poly.pdbx_strand_id
1 'polypeptide(L)'
;MTIEAVRPESGRIARDGRARSLTGAPGPGKGTPLTVHHLNQLLLVCSLVLLVAVAAVRISSRSGLPSLLVYLGIGIAIGQDGIGDIQFDNAELTQVIGYAALAVILAEGGLGTKWTEIRPVLPSAAALALAGVAVSVGVTATAAHLLIGLEWRQALIIGAVVSSTDAAAVFSVLRKVPLPARVRGTLEAESGFNDAPVVILVVAFSTSGPVEHWYVLLGEILLELAIGAAVGLAVGWLGALALRHVALPASGLYPIAVMAIAVTAYAAGALVHGSGFLAVYLASMLLGNARLPHWPATRGFAEGLGWLAQIGMFVLLGLLVTPHELADDIVPALVVGLVLTTVARPLGVVLCLMPFRVPWQEQTLMSWAGLRGAVPIVLATIPMVQGVDGSERIFNIVFLLVVVYTLVQGPTLPGLARLLRLGDSGAADLGVESAPLERLRGHLLSVTVPAGSRMHGVEIGELRLPTGSAVTLVVRDGTSFVPSPETMLRRGDELLVVATDPVRDAAERRLRAVARGGKLAGWLGTGRDTEGSQAGR
;
A
#
# COMPACT_ATOMS: atom_id res chain seq x y z
N MET A 1 -30.12 -40.62 -37.80
CA MET A 1 -31.29 -41.33 -38.30
C MET A 1 -32.46 -40.33 -38.23
N THR A 2 -32.82 -39.89 -39.40
CA THR A 2 -34.08 -39.44 -39.99
C THR A 2 -34.66 -38.12 -39.53
N ILE A 3 -34.53 -37.19 -40.38
CA ILE A 3 -35.22 -35.98 -40.79
C ILE A 3 -36.71 -36.26 -40.96
N GLU A 4 -37.55 -35.33 -40.51
CA GLU A 4 -38.80 -35.06 -41.25
C GLU A 4 -39.21 -33.58 -41.08
N ALA A 5 -39.33 -32.94 -42.24
CA ALA A 5 -39.77 -31.59 -42.46
C ALA A 5 -41.26 -31.62 -42.86
N VAL A 6 -42.07 -30.72 -42.33
CA VAL A 6 -43.39 -30.36 -42.95
C VAL A 6 -43.56 -28.85 -42.97
N ARG A 7 -43.71 -28.30 -44.14
CA ARG A 7 -44.28 -26.98 -44.51
C ARG A 7 -45.67 -27.21 -45.15
N PRO A 8 -46.38 -26.14 -45.51
CA PRO A 8 -47.07 -25.04 -44.80
C PRO A 8 -48.57 -24.99 -45.16
N GLU A 9 -49.35 -24.19 -44.44
CA GLU A 9 -50.63 -23.71 -45.05
C GLU A 9 -50.92 -22.25 -44.73
N SER A 10 -51.29 -21.58 -45.82
CA SER A 10 -51.66 -20.20 -45.97
C SER A 10 -53.13 -19.93 -45.60
N GLY A 11 -53.40 -18.82 -44.93
CA GLY A 11 -54.78 -18.31 -44.76
C GLY A 11 -54.77 -16.79 -44.54
N ARG A 12 -55.30 -16.08 -45.52
CA ARG A 12 -55.46 -14.61 -45.60
C ARG A 12 -56.62 -14.09 -44.79
N ILE A 13 -56.54 -12.72 -44.55
CA ILE A 13 -57.63 -11.71 -44.41
C ILE A 13 -58.05 -11.46 -42.93
N ALA A 14 -57.96 -10.26 -42.36
CA ALA A 14 -58.47 -8.96 -42.70
C ALA A 14 -57.98 -7.86 -41.73
N ARG A 15 -57.98 -6.64 -42.23
CA ARG A 15 -57.77 -5.33 -41.57
C ARG A 15 -58.69 -5.09 -40.37
N ASP A 16 -58.22 -4.49 -39.30
CA ASP A 16 -58.50 -3.12 -38.92
C ASP A 16 -57.92 -2.71 -37.56
N GLY A 17 -57.31 -1.56 -37.54
CA GLY A 17 -57.55 -0.44 -36.66
C GLY A 17 -56.87 -0.36 -35.31
N ARG A 18 -55.94 0.59 -35.21
CA ARG A 18 -55.49 1.34 -34.04
C ARG A 18 -54.32 0.74 -33.24
N ALA A 19 -53.15 1.15 -33.66
CA ALA A 19 -51.93 1.19 -32.86
C ALA A 19 -52.14 2.03 -31.57
N ARG A 20 -52.13 1.40 -30.40
CA ARG A 20 -51.75 2.04 -29.15
C ARG A 20 -50.30 1.68 -28.92
N SER A 21 -49.41 2.65 -29.06
CA SER A 21 -48.04 2.60 -28.62
C SER A 21 -48.01 2.40 -27.10
N LEU A 22 -47.80 1.17 -26.66
CA LEU A 22 -47.31 0.90 -25.33
C LEU A 22 -45.78 1.12 -25.38
N THR A 23 -45.37 2.25 -24.88
CA THR A 23 -43.98 2.52 -24.54
C THR A 23 -43.48 1.40 -23.64
N GLY A 24 -42.63 0.54 -24.21
CA GLY A 24 -41.94 -0.49 -23.46
C GLY A 24 -41.05 0.15 -22.42
N ALA A 25 -41.18 -0.31 -21.18
CA ALA A 25 -40.22 -0.04 -20.13
C ALA A 25 -38.79 -0.40 -20.61
N PRO A 26 -37.77 0.39 -20.31
CA PRO A 26 -36.42 0.04 -20.65
C PRO A 26 -36.06 -1.24 -19.89
N GLY A 27 -35.75 -2.29 -20.63
CA GLY A 27 -35.19 -3.52 -20.06
C GLY A 27 -33.78 -3.25 -19.47
N PRO A 28 -33.30 -4.09 -18.54
CA PRO A 28 -32.06 -3.87 -17.85
C PRO A 28 -30.91 -3.67 -18.85
N GLY A 29 -30.14 -2.62 -18.63
CA GLY A 29 -29.14 -2.06 -19.53
C GLY A 29 -28.24 -3.11 -20.19
N LYS A 30 -28.34 -3.21 -21.50
CA LYS A 30 -27.27 -3.79 -22.34
C LYS A 30 -26.09 -2.85 -22.21
N GLY A 31 -25.06 -3.24 -21.46
CA GLY A 31 -23.80 -2.51 -21.42
C GLY A 31 -23.36 -2.19 -22.85
N THR A 32 -23.11 -0.92 -23.12
CA THR A 32 -22.57 -0.48 -24.42
C THR A 32 -21.33 -1.29 -24.75
N PRO A 33 -21.21 -1.89 -25.95
CA PRO A 33 -20.06 -2.68 -26.29
C PRO A 33 -18.81 -1.80 -26.16
N LEU A 34 -17.81 -2.30 -25.41
CA LEU A 34 -16.51 -1.66 -25.26
C LEU A 34 -15.87 -1.50 -26.65
N THR A 35 -15.92 -0.31 -27.20
CA THR A 35 -15.25 0.03 -28.46
C THR A 35 -13.80 0.45 -28.15
N VAL A 36 -12.91 0.34 -29.15
CA VAL A 36 -11.52 0.83 -29.05
C VAL A 36 -11.48 2.33 -28.66
N HIS A 37 -12.48 3.09 -29.09
CA HIS A 37 -12.61 4.51 -28.75
C HIS A 37 -12.85 4.70 -27.23
N HIS A 38 -13.76 3.94 -26.63
CA HIS A 38 -14.01 3.98 -25.18
C HIS A 38 -12.75 3.54 -24.40
N LEU A 39 -12.04 2.51 -24.89
CA LEU A 39 -10.76 2.11 -24.28
C LEU A 39 -9.74 3.25 -24.28
N ASN A 40 -9.58 3.95 -25.41
CA ASN A 40 -8.64 5.06 -25.51
C ASN A 40 -9.02 6.24 -24.60
N GLN A 41 -10.32 6.55 -24.48
CA GLN A 41 -10.81 7.56 -23.52
C GLN A 41 -10.51 7.16 -22.08
N LEU A 42 -10.79 5.90 -21.69
CA LEU A 42 -10.52 5.38 -20.37
C LEU A 42 -9.02 5.45 -20.05
N LEU A 43 -8.16 4.99 -20.97
CA LEU A 43 -6.71 5.04 -20.80
C LEU A 43 -6.20 6.47 -20.65
N LEU A 44 -6.75 7.42 -21.42
CA LEU A 44 -6.38 8.84 -21.31
C LEU A 44 -6.77 9.39 -19.94
N VAL A 45 -8.01 9.18 -19.50
CA VAL A 45 -8.49 9.66 -18.21
C VAL A 45 -7.68 9.03 -17.06
N CYS A 46 -7.51 7.70 -17.05
CA CYS A 46 -6.75 7.03 -16.01
C CYS A 46 -5.28 7.48 -15.97
N SER A 47 -4.63 7.65 -17.12
CA SER A 47 -3.24 8.12 -17.15
C SER A 47 -3.11 9.57 -16.68
N LEU A 48 -4.04 10.45 -17.06
CA LEU A 48 -4.06 11.84 -16.61
C LEU A 48 -4.30 11.94 -15.09
N VAL A 49 -5.25 11.16 -14.57
CA VAL A 49 -5.52 11.05 -13.13
C VAL A 49 -4.27 10.62 -12.37
N LEU A 50 -3.57 9.58 -12.86
CA LEU A 50 -2.32 9.13 -12.24
C LEU A 50 -1.24 10.22 -12.25
N LEU A 51 -1.07 10.93 -13.36
CA LEU A 51 -0.10 12.03 -13.46
C LEU A 51 -0.44 13.16 -12.49
N VAL A 52 -1.70 13.56 -12.41
CA VAL A 52 -2.16 14.58 -11.46
C VAL A 52 -1.97 14.10 -10.02
N ALA A 53 -2.31 12.85 -9.71
CA ALA A 53 -2.12 12.27 -8.39
C ALA A 53 -0.64 12.25 -7.97
N VAL A 54 0.27 11.82 -8.86
CA VAL A 54 1.73 11.85 -8.60
C VAL A 54 2.24 13.26 -8.38
N ALA A 55 1.79 14.24 -9.20
CA ALA A 55 2.15 15.64 -9.00
C ALA A 55 1.63 16.19 -7.67
N ALA A 56 0.42 15.81 -7.28
CA ALA A 56 -0.24 16.23 -6.04
C ALA A 56 0.46 15.74 -4.77
N VAL A 57 1.12 14.57 -4.79
CA VAL A 57 1.96 14.08 -3.68
C VAL A 57 3.03 15.09 -3.29
N ARG A 58 3.63 15.76 -4.27
CA ARG A 58 4.66 16.77 -4.01
C ARG A 58 4.10 17.99 -3.27
N ILE A 59 2.86 18.36 -3.55
CA ILE A 59 2.17 19.47 -2.89
C ILE A 59 1.76 19.04 -1.48
N SER A 60 1.17 17.86 -1.34
CA SER A 60 0.77 17.25 -0.07
C SER A 60 1.96 17.14 0.91
N SER A 61 3.12 16.67 0.44
CA SER A 61 4.33 16.52 1.27
C SER A 61 4.88 17.85 1.82
N ARG A 62 4.56 18.97 1.19
CA ARG A 62 4.93 20.32 1.64
C ARG A 62 3.92 20.91 2.62
N SER A 63 2.63 20.67 2.40
CA SER A 63 1.53 21.20 3.23
C SER A 63 1.29 20.40 4.51
N GLY A 64 1.87 19.19 4.64
CA GLY A 64 1.62 18.28 5.77
C GLY A 64 0.25 17.61 5.74
N LEU A 65 -0.48 17.75 4.64
CA LEU A 65 -1.76 17.06 4.43
C LEU A 65 -1.50 15.60 4.03
N PRO A 66 -2.26 14.64 4.50
CA PRO A 66 -2.21 13.26 4.00
C PRO A 66 -2.56 13.20 2.50
N SER A 67 -1.71 12.54 1.70
CA SER A 67 -1.89 12.42 0.24
C SER A 67 -3.20 11.75 -0.17
N LEU A 68 -3.71 10.87 0.68
CA LEU A 68 -4.99 10.17 0.48
C LEU A 68 -6.18 11.12 0.27
N LEU A 69 -6.23 12.25 1.01
CA LEU A 69 -7.29 13.26 0.84
C LEU A 69 -7.25 13.95 -0.52
N VAL A 70 -6.05 14.11 -1.08
CA VAL A 70 -5.88 14.68 -2.42
C VAL A 70 -6.41 13.71 -3.49
N TYR A 71 -6.13 12.41 -3.35
CA TYR A 71 -6.65 11.39 -4.28
C TYR A 71 -8.16 11.29 -4.24
N LEU A 72 -8.72 11.34 -3.03
CA LEU A 72 -10.16 11.39 -2.81
C LEU A 72 -10.78 12.63 -3.47
N GLY A 73 -10.16 13.80 -3.27
CA GLY A 73 -10.58 15.06 -3.91
C GLY A 73 -10.50 15.02 -5.44
N ILE A 74 -9.51 14.33 -6.01
CA ILE A 74 -9.45 14.10 -7.47
C ILE A 74 -10.65 13.26 -7.93
N GLY A 75 -10.98 12.19 -7.20
CA GLY A 75 -12.15 11.36 -7.49
C GLY A 75 -13.46 12.16 -7.48
N ILE A 76 -13.68 12.96 -6.43
CA ILE A 76 -14.86 13.85 -6.33
C ILE A 76 -14.89 14.87 -7.49
N ALA A 77 -13.74 15.46 -7.84
CA ALA A 77 -13.67 16.46 -8.92
C ALA A 77 -14.01 15.89 -10.30
N ILE A 78 -13.79 14.59 -10.52
CA ILE A 78 -14.12 13.91 -11.78
C ILE A 78 -15.54 13.29 -11.72
N GLY A 79 -16.11 13.14 -10.52
CA GLY A 79 -17.41 12.54 -10.27
C GLY A 79 -18.59 13.36 -10.76
N GLN A 80 -19.78 12.89 -10.42
CA GLN A 80 -21.07 13.41 -10.90
C GLN A 80 -21.30 14.90 -10.60
N ASP A 81 -20.94 15.36 -9.41
CA ASP A 81 -21.06 16.77 -8.99
C ASP A 81 -19.82 17.59 -9.31
N GLY A 82 -18.80 16.98 -9.95
CA GLY A 82 -17.53 17.61 -10.28
C GLY A 82 -17.45 18.10 -11.72
N ILE A 83 -16.23 18.51 -12.13
CA ILE A 83 -15.95 19.01 -13.48
C ILE A 83 -16.07 17.90 -14.54
N GLY A 84 -15.88 16.63 -14.12
CA GLY A 84 -15.85 15.47 -15.04
C GLY A 84 -17.21 14.91 -15.41
N ASP A 85 -18.26 15.19 -14.65
CA ASP A 85 -19.63 14.70 -14.85
C ASP A 85 -19.71 13.16 -15.11
N ILE A 86 -18.79 12.41 -14.46
CA ILE A 86 -18.77 10.96 -14.58
C ILE A 86 -19.73 10.38 -13.56
N GLN A 87 -20.84 9.81 -14.05
CA GLN A 87 -21.79 9.07 -13.23
C GLN A 87 -21.22 7.69 -12.90
N PHE A 88 -20.87 7.47 -11.66
CA PHE A 88 -20.39 6.20 -11.16
C PHE A 88 -21.11 5.83 -9.87
N ASP A 89 -22.03 4.90 -9.98
CA ASP A 89 -22.86 4.39 -8.88
C ASP A 89 -22.83 2.85 -8.89
N ASN A 90 -21.63 2.29 -8.70
CA ASN A 90 -21.46 0.84 -8.65
C ASN A 90 -20.68 0.42 -7.41
N ALA A 91 -21.41 0.28 -6.30
CA ALA A 91 -20.86 -0.12 -5.02
C ALA A 91 -20.22 -1.52 -5.08
N GLU A 92 -20.77 -2.46 -5.86
CA GLU A 92 -20.23 -3.81 -6.01
C GLU A 92 -18.83 -3.79 -6.68
N LEU A 93 -18.70 -3.07 -7.80
CA LEU A 93 -17.41 -2.91 -8.47
C LEU A 93 -16.40 -2.20 -7.57
N THR A 94 -16.84 -1.18 -6.83
CA THR A 94 -16.00 -0.45 -5.88
C THR A 94 -15.52 -1.36 -4.76
N GLN A 95 -16.37 -2.22 -4.23
CA GLN A 95 -16.02 -3.21 -3.21
C GLN A 95 -14.97 -4.19 -3.72
N VAL A 96 -15.19 -4.78 -4.91
CA VAL A 96 -14.26 -5.76 -5.50
C VAL A 96 -12.89 -5.15 -5.76
N ILE A 97 -12.85 -3.97 -6.40
CA ILE A 97 -11.58 -3.26 -6.66
C ILE A 97 -10.94 -2.82 -5.33
N GLY A 98 -11.75 -2.34 -4.38
CA GLY A 98 -11.30 -1.97 -3.05
C GLY A 98 -10.61 -3.12 -2.31
N TYR A 99 -11.21 -4.31 -2.31
CA TYR A 99 -10.62 -5.51 -1.71
C TYR A 99 -9.32 -5.93 -2.39
N ALA A 100 -9.27 -5.89 -3.73
CA ALA A 100 -8.05 -6.19 -4.47
C ALA A 100 -6.94 -5.16 -4.13
N ALA A 101 -7.28 -3.88 -4.07
CA ALA A 101 -6.34 -2.83 -3.69
C ALA A 101 -5.85 -2.98 -2.25
N LEU A 102 -6.76 -3.27 -1.30
CA LEU A 102 -6.39 -3.53 0.11
C LEU A 102 -5.47 -4.73 0.24
N ALA A 103 -5.72 -5.82 -0.50
CA ALA A 103 -4.83 -6.99 -0.50
C ALA A 103 -3.41 -6.63 -0.96
N VAL A 104 -3.28 -5.77 -1.99
CA VAL A 104 -1.97 -5.28 -2.46
C VAL A 104 -1.31 -4.36 -1.44
N ILE A 105 -2.05 -3.44 -0.83
CA ILE A 105 -1.54 -2.51 0.19
C ILE A 105 -1.07 -3.28 1.44
N LEU A 106 -1.84 -4.28 1.89
CA LEU A 106 -1.45 -5.14 3.00
C LEU A 106 -0.25 -6.03 2.66
N ALA A 107 -0.14 -6.47 1.40
CA ALA A 107 1.05 -7.19 0.94
C ALA A 107 2.30 -6.30 1.01
N GLU A 108 2.23 -5.07 0.53
CA GLU A 108 3.34 -4.10 0.61
C GLU A 108 3.70 -3.80 2.07
N GLY A 109 2.70 -3.50 2.92
CA GLY A 109 2.90 -3.27 4.35
C GLY A 109 3.55 -4.46 5.04
N GLY A 110 3.06 -5.69 4.81
CA GLY A 110 3.64 -6.92 5.35
C GLY A 110 5.08 -7.17 4.90
N LEU A 111 5.40 -6.93 3.61
CA LEU A 111 6.77 -7.03 3.10
C LEU A 111 7.73 -6.04 3.78
N GLY A 112 7.24 -4.84 4.13
CA GLY A 112 8.01 -3.82 4.85
C GLY A 112 8.22 -4.12 6.33
N THR A 113 7.38 -4.96 6.91
CA THR A 113 7.30 -5.23 8.33
C THR A 113 8.43 -6.14 8.82
N LYS A 114 9.21 -5.67 9.80
CA LYS A 114 10.30 -6.45 10.39
C LYS A 114 9.83 -7.25 11.60
N TRP A 115 9.96 -8.56 11.54
CA TRP A 115 9.60 -9.47 12.64
C TRP A 115 10.26 -9.13 13.96
N THR A 116 11.51 -8.66 13.94
CA THR A 116 12.26 -8.25 15.12
C THR A 116 11.66 -7.03 15.83
N GLU A 117 10.99 -6.15 15.11
CA GLU A 117 10.33 -4.96 15.65
C GLU A 117 8.92 -5.30 16.18
N ILE A 118 8.19 -6.23 15.52
CA ILE A 118 6.83 -6.59 15.91
C ILE A 118 6.78 -7.64 17.02
N ARG A 119 7.66 -8.62 17.02
CA ARG A 119 7.65 -9.70 18.01
C ARG A 119 7.52 -9.23 19.48
N PRO A 120 8.23 -8.20 19.95
CA PRO A 120 8.13 -7.76 21.35
C PRO A 120 6.77 -7.12 21.68
N VAL A 121 6.09 -6.57 20.69
CA VAL A 121 4.83 -5.81 20.85
C VAL A 121 3.60 -6.60 20.40
N LEU A 122 3.79 -7.83 19.91
CA LEU A 122 2.72 -8.66 19.38
C LEU A 122 1.54 -8.85 20.37
N PRO A 123 1.76 -9.11 21.69
CA PRO A 123 0.64 -9.27 22.62
C PRO A 123 -0.17 -7.97 22.81
N SER A 124 0.51 -6.82 22.86
CA SER A 124 -0.16 -5.51 23.01
C SER A 124 -0.90 -5.11 21.73
N ALA A 125 -0.33 -5.37 20.56
CA ALA A 125 -0.98 -5.13 19.28
C ALA A 125 -2.19 -6.04 19.07
N ALA A 126 -2.09 -7.33 19.41
CA ALA A 126 -3.23 -8.26 19.35
C ALA A 126 -4.36 -7.86 20.31
N ALA A 127 -4.03 -7.40 21.52
CA ALA A 127 -5.03 -6.87 22.44
C ALA A 127 -5.76 -5.66 21.86
N LEU A 128 -5.04 -4.73 21.22
CA LEU A 128 -5.65 -3.57 20.55
C LEU A 128 -6.50 -3.98 19.35
N ALA A 129 -6.02 -4.92 18.54
CA ALA A 129 -6.71 -5.38 17.33
C ALA A 129 -7.99 -6.17 17.62
N LEU A 130 -8.11 -6.82 18.78
CA LEU A 130 -9.30 -7.59 19.16
C LEU A 130 -10.13 -6.87 20.21
N ALA A 131 -9.62 -6.72 21.43
CA ALA A 131 -10.35 -6.09 22.54
C ALA A 131 -10.53 -4.58 22.31
N GLY A 132 -9.52 -3.91 21.75
CA GLY A 132 -9.61 -2.49 21.40
C GLY A 132 -10.65 -2.21 20.32
N VAL A 133 -10.77 -3.07 19.32
CA VAL A 133 -11.83 -3.01 18.30
C VAL A 133 -13.19 -3.24 18.96
N ALA A 134 -13.35 -4.26 19.81
CA ALA A 134 -14.62 -4.51 20.49
C ALA A 134 -15.08 -3.32 21.35
N VAL A 135 -14.17 -2.70 22.11
CA VAL A 135 -14.44 -1.47 22.88
C VAL A 135 -14.83 -0.32 21.95
N SER A 136 -14.09 -0.11 20.86
CA SER A 136 -14.37 0.95 19.89
C SER A 136 -15.73 0.76 19.23
N VAL A 137 -16.08 -0.46 18.82
CA VAL A 137 -17.39 -0.79 18.25
C VAL A 137 -18.50 -0.52 19.25
N GLY A 138 -18.38 -1.04 20.49
CA GLY A 138 -19.41 -0.90 21.52
C GLY A 138 -19.67 0.56 21.90
N VAL A 139 -18.62 1.34 22.15
CA VAL A 139 -18.75 2.76 22.52
C VAL A 139 -19.29 3.60 21.36
N THR A 140 -18.75 3.39 20.14
CA THR A 140 -19.16 4.17 18.98
C THR A 140 -20.59 3.84 18.56
N ALA A 141 -20.98 2.55 18.56
CA ALA A 141 -22.35 2.13 18.25
C ALA A 141 -23.35 2.67 19.27
N THR A 142 -23.02 2.60 20.56
CA THR A 142 -23.87 3.17 21.62
C THR A 142 -24.06 4.67 21.43
N ALA A 143 -23.00 5.40 21.12
CA ALA A 143 -23.08 6.83 20.84
C ALA A 143 -23.90 7.14 19.57
N ALA A 144 -23.71 6.39 18.51
CA ALA A 144 -24.48 6.54 17.27
C ALA A 144 -25.98 6.28 17.48
N HIS A 145 -26.33 5.26 18.27
CA HIS A 145 -27.71 4.98 18.63
C HIS A 145 -28.32 6.08 19.51
N LEU A 146 -27.66 6.48 20.60
CA LEU A 146 -28.21 7.39 21.60
C LEU A 146 -28.20 8.86 21.17
N LEU A 147 -27.15 9.31 20.45
CA LEU A 147 -26.96 10.73 20.12
C LEU A 147 -27.52 11.10 18.74
N ILE A 148 -27.56 10.14 17.80
CA ILE A 148 -27.99 10.37 16.42
C ILE A 148 -29.35 9.71 16.14
N GLY A 149 -29.75 8.75 16.98
CA GLY A 149 -31.03 8.03 16.82
C GLY A 149 -31.01 6.95 15.72
N LEU A 150 -29.82 6.43 15.39
CA LEU A 150 -29.69 5.34 14.42
C LEU A 150 -30.21 4.02 15.02
N GLU A 151 -30.72 3.13 14.19
CA GLU A 151 -31.04 1.78 14.63
C GLU A 151 -29.79 1.03 15.10
N TRP A 152 -29.95 0.11 16.06
CA TRP A 152 -28.81 -0.63 16.61
C TRP A 152 -27.95 -1.32 15.55
N ARG A 153 -28.57 -1.86 14.50
CA ARG A 153 -27.87 -2.52 13.41
C ARG A 153 -26.98 -1.53 12.64
N GLN A 154 -27.53 -0.40 12.24
CA GLN A 154 -26.78 0.67 11.55
C GLN A 154 -25.67 1.22 12.43
N ALA A 155 -25.96 1.42 13.72
CA ALA A 155 -24.98 1.88 14.69
C ALA A 155 -23.82 0.91 14.90
N LEU A 156 -24.09 -0.40 14.95
CA LEU A 156 -23.06 -1.45 15.03
C LEU A 156 -22.21 -1.52 13.75
N ILE A 157 -22.83 -1.39 12.56
CA ILE A 157 -22.10 -1.33 11.29
C ILE A 157 -21.15 -0.13 11.28
N ILE A 158 -21.63 1.08 11.61
CA ILE A 158 -20.78 2.28 11.70
C ILE A 158 -19.65 2.05 12.71
N GLY A 159 -19.97 1.57 13.91
CA GLY A 159 -18.99 1.29 14.94
C GLY A 159 -17.91 0.31 14.48
N ALA A 160 -18.30 -0.77 13.79
CA ALA A 160 -17.37 -1.75 13.23
C ALA A 160 -16.49 -1.12 12.14
N VAL A 161 -17.10 -0.51 11.13
CA VAL A 161 -16.41 0.09 9.99
C VAL A 161 -15.35 1.10 10.43
N VAL A 162 -15.70 2.01 11.35
CA VAL A 162 -14.77 3.07 11.78
C VAL A 162 -13.76 2.62 12.83
N SER A 163 -13.79 1.36 13.27
CA SER A 163 -12.84 0.84 14.26
C SER A 163 -11.49 0.45 13.64
N SER A 164 -11.40 0.17 12.33
CA SER A 164 -10.14 -0.06 11.62
C SER A 164 -9.24 1.18 11.66
N THR A 165 -7.92 0.97 11.79
CA THR A 165 -6.90 2.03 11.84
C THR A 165 -5.89 1.85 10.70
N ASP A 166 -5.34 2.95 10.19
CA ASP A 166 -4.39 2.96 9.09
C ASP A 166 -3.01 3.45 9.54
N ALA A 167 -2.08 2.52 9.72
CA ALA A 167 -0.69 2.84 10.08
C ALA A 167 0.05 3.57 8.94
N ALA A 168 -0.27 3.29 7.66
CA ALA A 168 0.38 3.95 6.54
C ALA A 168 0.07 5.46 6.53
N ALA A 169 -1.18 5.82 6.79
CA ALA A 169 -1.58 7.22 6.97
C ALA A 169 -0.81 7.88 8.13
N VAL A 170 -0.67 7.20 9.27
CA VAL A 170 0.08 7.69 10.44
C VAL A 170 1.54 7.93 10.09
N PHE A 171 2.21 6.96 9.49
CA PHE A 171 3.64 7.06 9.17
C PHE A 171 3.93 8.05 8.04
N SER A 172 3.00 8.26 7.12
CA SER A 172 3.12 9.31 6.09
C SER A 172 3.26 10.70 6.71
N VAL A 173 2.52 10.97 7.78
CA VAL A 173 2.51 12.23 8.52
C VAL A 173 3.69 12.33 9.48
N LEU A 174 4.06 11.23 10.15
CA LEU A 174 5.15 11.19 11.13
C LEU A 174 6.52 10.92 10.52
N ARG A 175 6.67 10.91 9.21
CA ARG A 175 7.91 10.59 8.49
C ARG A 175 9.15 11.34 9.01
N LYS A 176 8.98 12.56 9.52
CA LYS A 176 10.06 13.43 10.02
C LYS A 176 10.22 13.38 11.55
N VAL A 177 9.38 12.63 12.26
CA VAL A 177 9.42 12.54 13.72
C VAL A 177 9.94 11.14 14.08
N PRO A 178 11.10 11.03 14.74
CA PRO A 178 11.58 9.74 15.23
C PRO A 178 10.64 9.23 16.33
N LEU A 179 10.06 8.05 16.11
CA LEU A 179 9.18 7.39 17.09
C LEU A 179 9.95 6.26 17.78
N PRO A 180 9.68 5.98 19.07
CA PRO A 180 10.15 4.79 19.73
C PRO A 180 9.76 3.54 18.93
N ALA A 181 10.68 2.57 18.80
CA ALA A 181 10.42 1.33 18.04
C ALA A 181 9.18 0.58 18.54
N ARG A 182 8.92 0.63 19.86
CA ARG A 182 7.72 0.06 20.46
C ARG A 182 6.44 0.67 19.93
N VAL A 183 6.35 2.00 19.85
CA VAL A 183 5.17 2.70 19.33
C VAL A 183 4.95 2.38 17.87
N ARG A 184 6.04 2.46 17.07
CA ARG A 184 5.99 2.12 15.64
C ARG A 184 5.51 0.70 15.43
N GLY A 185 6.15 -0.29 16.06
CA GLY A 185 5.80 -1.69 15.91
C GLY A 185 4.38 -2.00 16.39
N THR A 186 3.90 -1.35 17.48
CA THR A 186 2.52 -1.55 17.96
C THR A 186 1.49 -1.01 16.97
N LEU A 187 1.69 0.21 16.43
CA LEU A 187 0.75 0.80 15.45
C LEU A 187 0.74 0.01 14.14
N GLU A 188 1.90 -0.45 13.67
CA GLU A 188 2.04 -1.24 12.45
C GLU A 188 1.36 -2.61 12.59
N ALA A 189 1.63 -3.31 13.69
CA ALA A 189 1.02 -4.60 13.96
C ALA A 189 -0.49 -4.50 14.24
N GLU A 190 -0.92 -3.48 14.98
CA GLU A 190 -2.34 -3.23 15.22
C GLU A 190 -3.10 -3.07 13.90
N SER A 191 -2.62 -2.18 13.02
CA SER A 191 -3.26 -1.92 11.73
C SER A 191 -3.30 -3.17 10.84
N GLY A 192 -2.23 -3.97 10.80
CA GLY A 192 -2.21 -5.21 10.01
C GLY A 192 -3.12 -6.31 10.54
N PHE A 193 -3.46 -6.28 11.84
CA PHE A 193 -4.30 -7.32 12.47
C PHE A 193 -5.76 -6.90 12.65
N ASN A 194 -6.09 -5.61 12.79
CA ASN A 194 -7.44 -5.15 13.10
C ASN A 194 -8.38 -5.16 11.90
N ASP A 195 -7.88 -5.11 10.66
CA ASP A 195 -8.72 -5.15 9.46
C ASP A 195 -9.52 -6.46 9.38
N ALA A 196 -8.90 -7.57 9.77
CA ALA A 196 -9.53 -8.87 9.72
C ALA A 196 -10.79 -8.98 10.61
N PRO A 197 -10.74 -8.73 11.94
CA PRO A 197 -11.93 -8.80 12.77
C PRO A 197 -12.97 -7.73 12.41
N VAL A 198 -12.54 -6.56 11.92
CA VAL A 198 -13.45 -5.50 11.49
C VAL A 198 -14.27 -5.95 10.28
N VAL A 199 -13.64 -6.56 9.26
CA VAL A 199 -14.36 -7.08 8.07
C VAL A 199 -15.40 -8.11 8.49
N ILE A 200 -15.03 -9.06 9.36
CA ILE A 200 -15.94 -10.11 9.85
C ILE A 200 -17.15 -9.47 10.56
N LEU A 201 -16.91 -8.50 11.44
CA LEU A 201 -17.97 -7.78 12.14
C LEU A 201 -18.90 -7.03 11.18
N VAL A 202 -18.34 -6.32 10.19
CA VAL A 202 -19.14 -5.56 9.22
C VAL A 202 -20.00 -6.51 8.39
N VAL A 203 -19.46 -7.62 7.91
CA VAL A 203 -20.21 -8.64 7.18
C VAL A 203 -21.31 -9.23 8.06
N ALA A 204 -21.01 -9.64 9.28
CA ALA A 204 -21.98 -10.22 10.21
C ALA A 204 -23.14 -9.27 10.53
N PHE A 205 -22.85 -7.98 10.76
CA PHE A 205 -23.90 -6.98 11.02
C PHE A 205 -24.66 -6.55 9.75
N SER A 206 -24.09 -6.73 8.57
CA SER A 206 -24.73 -6.40 7.30
C SER A 206 -25.62 -7.54 6.76
N THR A 207 -25.40 -8.79 7.19
CA THR A 207 -26.18 -9.94 6.74
C THR A 207 -27.61 -9.90 7.30
N SER A 208 -28.60 -10.18 6.46
CA SER A 208 -30.02 -10.19 6.85
C SER A 208 -30.31 -11.34 7.81
N GLY A 209 -30.80 -11.04 9.01
CA GLY A 209 -31.13 -12.02 10.04
C GLY A 209 -30.99 -11.46 11.46
N PRO A 210 -31.40 -12.20 12.50
CA PRO A 210 -31.11 -11.82 13.88
C PRO A 210 -29.61 -11.87 14.11
N VAL A 211 -29.08 -10.85 14.80
CA VAL A 211 -27.67 -10.85 15.21
C VAL A 211 -27.43 -12.07 16.10
N GLU A 212 -26.47 -12.89 15.72
CA GLU A 212 -26.11 -14.08 16.47
C GLU A 212 -25.63 -13.75 17.88
N HIS A 213 -25.62 -14.74 18.76
CA HIS A 213 -25.14 -14.53 20.12
C HIS A 213 -23.65 -14.13 20.08
N TRP A 214 -23.27 -13.16 20.87
CA TRP A 214 -21.90 -12.61 20.90
C TRP A 214 -20.79 -13.65 21.02
N TYR A 215 -21.04 -14.79 21.69
CA TYR A 215 -20.06 -15.88 21.83
C TYR A 215 -19.90 -16.71 20.55
N VAL A 216 -20.95 -16.81 19.72
CA VAL A 216 -20.88 -17.46 18.40
C VAL A 216 -20.05 -16.59 17.47
N LEU A 217 -20.36 -15.29 17.40
CA LEU A 217 -19.61 -14.31 16.64
C LEU A 217 -18.13 -14.26 17.05
N LEU A 218 -17.84 -14.30 18.35
CA LEU A 218 -16.47 -14.38 18.84
C LEU A 218 -15.78 -15.67 18.37
N GLY A 219 -16.50 -16.81 18.40
CA GLY A 219 -16.00 -18.10 17.91
C GLY A 219 -15.68 -18.05 16.42
N GLU A 220 -16.54 -17.44 15.61
CA GLU A 220 -16.33 -17.26 14.16
C GLU A 220 -15.12 -16.38 13.89
N ILE A 221 -15.01 -15.23 14.55
CA ILE A 221 -13.86 -14.33 14.43
C ILE A 221 -12.55 -15.09 14.74
N LEU A 222 -12.50 -15.80 15.85
CA LEU A 222 -11.30 -16.54 16.23
C LEU A 222 -10.97 -17.67 15.26
N LEU A 223 -11.98 -18.37 14.73
CA LEU A 223 -11.80 -19.43 13.75
C LEU A 223 -11.30 -18.88 12.41
N GLU A 224 -11.93 -17.84 11.87
CA GLU A 224 -11.50 -17.20 10.62
C GLU A 224 -10.08 -16.63 10.72
N LEU A 225 -9.74 -16.02 11.87
CA LEU A 225 -8.38 -15.54 12.12
C LEU A 225 -7.37 -16.69 12.18
N ALA A 226 -7.72 -17.80 12.86
CA ALA A 226 -6.85 -18.98 12.97
C ALA A 226 -6.60 -19.62 11.61
N ILE A 227 -7.66 -19.79 10.79
CA ILE A 227 -7.56 -20.33 9.43
C ILE A 227 -6.73 -19.38 8.54
N GLY A 228 -7.03 -18.08 8.57
CA GLY A 228 -6.29 -17.08 7.80
C GLY A 228 -4.81 -17.06 8.16
N ALA A 229 -4.49 -17.13 9.46
CA ALA A 229 -3.11 -17.20 9.93
C ALA A 229 -2.41 -18.49 9.47
N ALA A 230 -3.07 -19.65 9.60
CA ALA A 230 -2.49 -20.92 9.18
C ALA A 230 -2.20 -20.93 7.66
N VAL A 231 -3.16 -20.49 6.84
CA VAL A 231 -3.00 -20.40 5.38
C VAL A 231 -1.91 -19.40 5.01
N GLY A 232 -1.91 -18.21 5.61
CA GLY A 232 -0.92 -17.16 5.32
C GLY A 232 0.50 -17.62 5.66
N LEU A 233 0.70 -18.23 6.82
CA LEU A 233 1.99 -18.76 7.22
C LEU A 233 2.43 -19.93 6.33
N ALA A 234 1.51 -20.84 5.96
CA ALA A 234 1.81 -21.99 5.09
C ALA A 234 2.22 -21.52 3.68
N VAL A 235 1.41 -20.67 3.04
CA VAL A 235 1.68 -20.13 1.70
C VAL A 235 2.94 -19.27 1.70
N GLY A 236 3.13 -18.41 2.69
CA GLY A 236 4.32 -17.59 2.82
C GLY A 236 5.59 -18.43 3.01
N TRP A 237 5.54 -19.47 3.86
CA TRP A 237 6.67 -20.37 4.08
C TRP A 237 7.02 -21.19 2.83
N LEU A 238 6.01 -21.79 2.18
CA LEU A 238 6.20 -22.53 0.92
C LEU A 238 6.74 -21.62 -0.19
N GLY A 239 6.19 -20.40 -0.29
CA GLY A 239 6.66 -19.39 -1.25
C GLY A 239 8.10 -18.97 -1.01
N ALA A 240 8.49 -18.71 0.25
CA ALA A 240 9.86 -18.41 0.60
C ALA A 240 10.82 -19.56 0.30
N LEU A 241 10.39 -20.80 0.58
CA LEU A 241 11.15 -22.00 0.27
C LEU A 241 11.33 -22.17 -1.24
N ALA A 242 10.27 -22.01 -2.02
CA ALA A 242 10.32 -22.09 -3.49
C ALA A 242 11.27 -21.04 -4.08
N LEU A 243 11.15 -19.76 -3.68
CA LEU A 243 11.97 -18.67 -4.20
C LEU A 243 13.47 -18.75 -3.81
N ARG A 244 13.78 -19.46 -2.74
CA ARG A 244 15.19 -19.74 -2.36
C ARG A 244 15.83 -20.83 -3.19
N HIS A 245 15.07 -21.81 -3.67
CA HIS A 245 15.58 -22.96 -4.41
C HIS A 245 15.42 -22.82 -5.93
N VAL A 246 14.45 -22.03 -6.39
CA VAL A 246 14.22 -21.80 -7.83
C VAL A 246 14.98 -20.57 -8.28
N ALA A 247 16.01 -20.76 -9.08
CA ALA A 247 16.71 -19.66 -9.75
C ALA A 247 15.86 -19.16 -10.91
N LEU A 248 15.24 -17.97 -10.76
CA LEU A 248 14.47 -17.36 -11.84
C LEU A 248 15.42 -16.72 -12.88
N PRO A 249 15.12 -16.84 -14.19
CA PRO A 249 16.02 -16.41 -15.26
C PRO A 249 16.20 -14.88 -15.35
N ALA A 250 15.30 -14.10 -14.74
CA ALA A 250 15.36 -12.64 -14.76
C ALA A 250 15.06 -12.06 -13.37
N SER A 251 15.80 -11.02 -12.97
CA SER A 251 15.63 -10.35 -11.67
C SER A 251 14.23 -9.74 -11.48
N GLY A 252 13.59 -9.27 -12.56
CA GLY A 252 12.23 -8.71 -12.54
C GLY A 252 11.13 -9.75 -12.28
N LEU A 253 11.40 -11.05 -12.39
CA LEU A 253 10.43 -12.09 -12.07
C LEU A 253 10.27 -12.32 -10.56
N TYR A 254 11.30 -12.02 -9.76
CA TYR A 254 11.21 -12.15 -8.30
C TYR A 254 10.13 -11.27 -7.67
N PRO A 255 10.04 -9.95 -7.98
CA PRO A 255 8.96 -9.10 -7.50
C PRO A 255 7.57 -9.62 -7.87
N ILE A 256 7.40 -10.05 -9.10
CA ILE A 256 6.12 -10.58 -9.61
C ILE A 256 5.74 -11.86 -8.84
N ALA A 257 6.70 -12.77 -8.66
CA ALA A 257 6.46 -14.01 -7.93
C ALA A 257 6.10 -13.77 -6.44
N VAL A 258 6.80 -12.83 -5.78
CA VAL A 258 6.50 -12.45 -4.38
C VAL A 258 5.08 -11.91 -4.27
N MET A 259 4.67 -10.99 -5.15
CA MET A 259 3.31 -10.43 -5.15
C MET A 259 2.26 -11.49 -5.50
N ALA A 260 2.55 -12.37 -6.44
CA ALA A 260 1.65 -13.48 -6.78
C ALA A 260 1.44 -14.42 -5.59
N ILE A 261 2.50 -14.78 -4.84
CA ILE A 261 2.39 -15.59 -3.62
C ILE A 261 1.55 -14.87 -2.56
N ALA A 262 1.77 -13.57 -2.37
CA ALA A 262 1.00 -12.77 -1.42
C ALA A 262 -0.50 -12.76 -1.77
N VAL A 263 -0.86 -12.48 -3.03
CA VAL A 263 -2.25 -12.51 -3.50
C VAL A 263 -2.84 -13.92 -3.45
N THR A 264 -2.03 -14.96 -3.71
CA THR A 264 -2.46 -16.36 -3.54
C THR A 264 -2.81 -16.66 -2.08
N ALA A 265 -2.04 -16.14 -1.11
CA ALA A 265 -2.36 -16.28 0.31
C ALA A 265 -3.70 -15.64 0.66
N TYR A 266 -3.97 -14.43 0.14
CA TYR A 266 -5.27 -13.76 0.28
C TYR A 266 -6.41 -14.63 -0.24
N ALA A 267 -6.31 -15.03 -1.51
CA ALA A 267 -7.37 -15.80 -2.18
C ALA A 267 -7.58 -17.17 -1.54
N ALA A 268 -6.51 -17.89 -1.20
CA ALA A 268 -6.60 -19.18 -0.54
C ALA A 268 -7.22 -19.06 0.86
N GLY A 269 -6.84 -18.04 1.64
CA GLY A 269 -7.44 -17.78 2.95
C GLY A 269 -8.94 -17.52 2.85
N ALA A 270 -9.35 -16.65 1.93
CA ALA A 270 -10.75 -16.31 1.72
C ALA A 270 -11.59 -17.50 1.21
N LEU A 271 -11.05 -18.33 0.31
CA LEU A 271 -11.75 -19.50 -0.24
C LEU A 271 -12.02 -20.60 0.79
N VAL A 272 -11.21 -20.69 1.85
CA VAL A 272 -11.40 -21.67 2.92
C VAL A 272 -12.11 -21.08 4.15
N HIS A 273 -12.86 -19.99 3.96
CA HIS A 273 -13.58 -19.28 5.01
C HIS A 273 -12.66 -18.80 6.16
N GLY A 274 -11.44 -18.39 5.81
CA GLY A 274 -10.54 -17.72 6.73
C GLY A 274 -10.35 -16.26 6.32
N SER A 275 -9.73 -15.46 7.20
CA SER A 275 -9.42 -14.08 6.88
C SER A 275 -8.33 -13.97 5.81
N GLY A 276 -8.71 -13.61 4.57
CA GLY A 276 -7.77 -13.36 3.47
C GLY A 276 -6.82 -12.19 3.75
N PHE A 277 -7.30 -11.15 4.43
CA PHE A 277 -6.49 -9.98 4.80
C PHE A 277 -5.38 -10.34 5.79
N LEU A 278 -5.68 -11.16 6.80
CA LEU A 278 -4.67 -11.67 7.71
C LEU A 278 -3.69 -12.61 6.99
N ALA A 279 -4.20 -13.46 6.11
CA ALA A 279 -3.37 -14.40 5.35
C ALA A 279 -2.35 -13.68 4.47
N VAL A 280 -2.76 -12.67 3.70
CA VAL A 280 -1.82 -11.89 2.85
C VAL A 280 -0.80 -11.14 3.68
N TYR A 281 -1.21 -10.52 4.79
CA TYR A 281 -0.30 -9.78 5.66
C TYR A 281 0.79 -10.69 6.26
N LEU A 282 0.40 -11.84 6.83
CA LEU A 282 1.34 -12.79 7.43
C LEU A 282 2.25 -13.45 6.38
N ALA A 283 1.71 -13.82 5.21
CA ALA A 283 2.51 -14.37 4.12
C ALA A 283 3.56 -13.37 3.65
N SER A 284 3.16 -12.10 3.46
CA SER A 284 4.04 -11.04 3.02
C SER A 284 5.09 -10.68 4.06
N MET A 285 4.72 -10.63 5.35
CA MET A 285 5.65 -10.42 6.44
C MET A 285 6.72 -11.54 6.49
N LEU A 286 6.31 -12.79 6.28
CA LEU A 286 7.23 -13.92 6.24
C LEU A 286 8.18 -13.82 5.04
N LEU A 287 7.67 -13.49 3.85
CA LEU A 287 8.46 -13.27 2.64
C LEU A 287 9.44 -12.11 2.82
N GLY A 288 9.02 -10.99 3.43
CA GLY A 288 9.83 -9.82 3.72
C GLY A 288 11.04 -10.11 4.63
N ASN A 289 10.86 -11.05 5.57
CA ASN A 289 11.92 -11.47 6.51
C ASN A 289 12.74 -12.68 6.01
N ALA A 290 12.42 -13.23 4.82
CA ALA A 290 13.01 -14.48 4.34
C ALA A 290 14.36 -14.34 3.64
N ARG A 291 14.98 -13.14 3.53
CA ARG A 291 16.23 -12.86 2.81
C ARG A 291 16.21 -13.42 1.37
N LEU A 292 15.19 -13.02 0.61
CA LEU A 292 15.02 -13.45 -0.78
C LEU A 292 16.02 -12.78 -1.71
N PRO A 293 16.39 -13.41 -2.85
CA PRO A 293 17.18 -12.78 -3.90
C PRO A 293 16.51 -11.51 -4.43
N HIS A 294 17.32 -10.55 -4.91
CA HIS A 294 16.85 -9.29 -5.52
C HIS A 294 15.88 -8.49 -4.65
N TRP A 295 16.03 -8.53 -3.34
CA TRP A 295 15.15 -7.88 -2.36
C TRP A 295 14.92 -6.37 -2.64
N PRO A 296 15.95 -5.54 -2.99
CA PRO A 296 15.71 -4.12 -3.29
C PRO A 296 14.75 -3.90 -4.46
N ALA A 297 14.85 -4.69 -5.53
CA ALA A 297 13.95 -4.64 -6.66
C ALA A 297 12.52 -5.07 -6.27
N THR A 298 12.39 -6.12 -5.44
CA THR A 298 11.09 -6.58 -4.92
C THR A 298 10.42 -5.52 -4.09
N ARG A 299 11.15 -4.87 -3.18
CA ARG A 299 10.64 -3.79 -2.33
C ARG A 299 10.18 -2.58 -3.17
N GLY A 300 10.98 -2.13 -4.12
CA GLY A 300 10.62 -1.00 -4.98
C GLY A 300 9.39 -1.27 -5.86
N PHE A 301 9.27 -2.49 -6.36
CA PHE A 301 8.09 -2.91 -7.14
C PHE A 301 6.83 -2.98 -6.26
N ALA A 302 6.90 -3.57 -5.07
CA ALA A 302 5.79 -3.66 -4.13
C ALA A 302 5.33 -2.27 -3.69
N GLU A 303 6.26 -1.37 -3.37
CA GLU A 303 5.97 0.03 -3.03
C GLU A 303 5.26 0.75 -4.19
N GLY A 304 5.75 0.61 -5.43
CA GLY A 304 5.11 1.19 -6.62
C GLY A 304 3.69 0.66 -6.87
N LEU A 305 3.50 -0.65 -6.68
CA LEU A 305 2.18 -1.28 -6.81
C LEU A 305 1.23 -0.87 -5.68
N GLY A 306 1.74 -0.72 -4.46
CA GLY A 306 1.00 -0.17 -3.31
C GLY A 306 0.51 1.26 -3.57
N TRP A 307 1.37 2.13 -4.10
CA TRP A 307 0.97 3.49 -4.51
C TRP A 307 -0.12 3.47 -5.59
N LEU A 308 0.02 2.60 -6.61
CA LEU A 308 -0.99 2.48 -7.67
C LEU A 308 -2.33 2.02 -7.12
N ALA A 309 -2.32 1.00 -6.26
CA ALA A 309 -3.52 0.49 -5.61
C ALA A 309 -4.18 1.57 -4.71
N GLN A 310 -3.38 2.30 -3.94
CA GLN A 310 -3.87 3.37 -3.07
C GLN A 310 -4.48 4.52 -3.87
N ILE A 311 -3.80 5.02 -4.90
CA ILE A 311 -4.32 6.09 -5.77
C ILE A 311 -5.63 5.64 -6.43
N GLY A 312 -5.63 4.46 -7.07
CA GLY A 312 -6.81 3.93 -7.76
C GLY A 312 -8.01 3.77 -6.83
N MET A 313 -7.79 3.20 -5.66
CA MET A 313 -8.82 2.98 -4.64
C MET A 313 -9.42 4.30 -4.14
N PHE A 314 -8.60 5.28 -3.74
CA PHE A 314 -9.11 6.56 -3.23
C PHE A 314 -9.81 7.39 -4.30
N VAL A 315 -9.32 7.37 -5.54
CA VAL A 315 -10.01 8.03 -6.67
C VAL A 315 -11.36 7.37 -6.92
N LEU A 316 -11.42 6.04 -6.91
CA LEU A 316 -12.68 5.30 -7.09
C LEU A 316 -13.68 5.56 -5.96
N LEU A 317 -13.21 5.60 -4.71
CA LEU A 317 -14.03 5.96 -3.56
C LEU A 317 -14.53 7.41 -3.65
N GLY A 318 -13.71 8.33 -4.17
CA GLY A 318 -14.13 9.71 -4.42
C GLY A 318 -15.16 9.84 -5.54
N LEU A 319 -15.11 8.97 -6.56
CA LEU A 319 -16.10 8.90 -7.62
C LEU A 319 -17.47 8.39 -7.13
N LEU A 320 -17.47 7.52 -6.12
CA LEU A 320 -18.72 6.95 -5.56
C LEU A 320 -19.48 7.95 -4.70
N VAL A 321 -18.83 9.03 -4.26
CA VAL A 321 -19.44 10.03 -3.38
C VAL A 321 -20.25 11.04 -4.16
N THR A 322 -21.45 11.33 -3.66
CA THR A 322 -22.33 12.38 -4.17
C THR A 322 -22.32 13.58 -3.21
N PRO A 323 -21.50 14.62 -3.45
CA PRO A 323 -21.27 15.71 -2.50
C PRO A 323 -22.52 16.44 -2.03
N HIS A 324 -23.54 16.61 -2.88
CA HIS A 324 -24.76 17.33 -2.50
C HIS A 324 -25.60 16.57 -1.45
N GLU A 325 -25.46 15.24 -1.35
CA GLU A 325 -26.16 14.40 -0.36
C GLU A 325 -25.45 14.35 1.00
N LEU A 326 -24.21 14.83 1.07
CA LEU A 326 -23.43 14.77 2.30
C LEU A 326 -23.89 15.76 3.38
N ALA A 327 -24.61 16.81 3.01
CA ALA A 327 -24.91 17.94 3.90
C ALA A 327 -25.66 17.52 5.18
N ASP A 328 -26.62 16.60 5.07
CA ASP A 328 -27.45 16.13 6.18
C ASP A 328 -26.68 15.21 7.15
N ASP A 329 -25.57 14.62 6.69
CA ASP A 329 -24.77 13.68 7.45
C ASP A 329 -23.51 14.30 8.09
N ILE A 330 -23.28 15.61 7.89
CA ILE A 330 -22.12 16.31 8.50
C ILE A 330 -22.18 16.25 10.02
N VAL A 331 -23.33 16.60 10.63
CA VAL A 331 -23.46 16.60 12.10
C VAL A 331 -23.35 15.18 12.67
N PRO A 332 -24.05 14.17 12.14
CA PRO A 332 -23.83 12.77 12.50
C PRO A 332 -22.36 12.33 12.45
N ALA A 333 -21.67 12.62 11.37
CA ALA A 333 -20.26 12.26 11.19
C ALA A 333 -19.35 12.94 12.22
N LEU A 334 -19.57 14.23 12.51
CA LEU A 334 -18.83 14.97 13.53
C LEU A 334 -19.05 14.40 14.93
N VAL A 335 -20.28 14.05 15.29
CA VAL A 335 -20.61 13.49 16.60
C VAL A 335 -19.97 12.11 16.78
N VAL A 336 -20.15 11.20 15.79
CA VAL A 336 -19.55 9.86 15.84
C VAL A 336 -18.04 9.95 15.92
N GLY A 337 -17.43 10.76 15.07
CA GLY A 337 -15.98 10.91 15.02
C GLY A 337 -15.41 11.56 16.28
N LEU A 338 -16.12 12.51 16.91
CA LEU A 338 -15.72 13.10 18.17
C LEU A 338 -15.71 12.04 19.28
N VAL A 339 -16.78 11.26 19.42
CA VAL A 339 -16.86 10.19 20.42
C VAL A 339 -15.79 9.13 20.15
N LEU A 340 -15.62 8.74 18.89
CA LEU A 340 -14.59 7.76 18.49
C LEU A 340 -13.19 8.23 18.89
N THR A 341 -12.85 9.47 18.63
CA THR A 341 -11.50 10.01 18.84
C THR A 341 -11.23 10.36 20.31
N THR A 342 -12.23 10.91 21.03
CA THR A 342 -12.03 11.41 22.39
C THR A 342 -12.41 10.41 23.49
N VAL A 343 -13.26 9.44 23.18
CA VAL A 343 -13.76 8.46 24.17
C VAL A 343 -13.40 7.03 23.78
N ALA A 344 -13.89 6.55 22.62
CA ALA A 344 -13.80 5.13 22.26
C ALA A 344 -12.33 4.69 22.09
N ARG A 345 -11.57 5.43 21.32
CA ARG A 345 -10.16 5.12 21.05
C ARG A 345 -9.28 5.23 22.29
N PRO A 346 -9.29 6.34 23.09
CA PRO A 346 -8.53 6.40 24.32
C PRO A 346 -8.90 5.32 25.32
N LEU A 347 -10.20 5.02 25.49
CA LEU A 347 -10.66 3.96 26.38
C LEU A 347 -10.11 2.59 25.96
N GLY A 348 -10.21 2.26 24.66
CA GLY A 348 -9.67 1.02 24.09
C GLY A 348 -8.16 0.92 24.29
N VAL A 349 -7.40 1.99 24.01
CA VAL A 349 -5.94 2.02 24.18
C VAL A 349 -5.56 1.83 25.65
N VAL A 350 -6.19 2.57 26.57
CA VAL A 350 -5.88 2.47 28.00
C VAL A 350 -6.20 1.07 28.54
N LEU A 351 -7.38 0.55 28.27
CA LEU A 351 -7.79 -0.80 28.75
C LEU A 351 -6.87 -1.91 28.20
N CYS A 352 -6.51 -1.83 26.93
CA CYS A 352 -5.68 -2.85 26.29
C CYS A 352 -4.20 -2.74 26.66
N LEU A 353 -3.66 -1.53 26.85
CA LEU A 353 -2.23 -1.34 27.09
C LEU A 353 -1.84 -1.24 28.56
N MET A 354 -2.79 -1.00 29.46
CA MET A 354 -2.56 -0.95 30.90
C MET A 354 -1.86 -2.22 31.45
N PRO A 355 -2.24 -3.45 31.04
CA PRO A 355 -1.58 -4.68 31.52
C PRO A 355 -0.10 -4.75 31.09
N PHE A 356 0.27 -4.13 29.97
CA PHE A 356 1.61 -4.15 29.40
C PHE A 356 2.51 -3.03 29.92
N ARG A 357 2.02 -2.21 30.88
CA ARG A 357 2.76 -1.10 31.49
C ARG A 357 3.36 -0.13 30.47
N VAL A 358 2.62 0.16 29.40
CA VAL A 358 3.03 1.15 28.39
C VAL A 358 2.98 2.54 29.02
N PRO A 359 4.01 3.42 28.84
CA PRO A 359 3.99 4.78 29.34
C PRO A 359 2.78 5.58 28.85
N TRP A 360 2.23 6.44 29.68
CA TRP A 360 1.03 7.22 29.34
C TRP A 360 1.24 8.13 28.13
N GLN A 361 2.46 8.63 27.90
CA GLN A 361 2.82 9.43 26.74
C GLN A 361 2.64 8.64 25.44
N GLU A 362 3.10 7.36 25.43
CA GLU A 362 2.93 6.47 24.28
C GLU A 362 1.46 6.12 24.09
N GLN A 363 0.71 5.84 25.16
CA GLN A 363 -0.74 5.58 25.08
C GLN A 363 -1.50 6.79 24.52
N THR A 364 -1.16 8.02 24.93
CA THR A 364 -1.78 9.25 24.44
C THR A 364 -1.50 9.44 22.95
N LEU A 365 -0.25 9.20 22.51
CA LEU A 365 0.09 9.27 21.09
C LEU A 365 -0.68 8.22 20.29
N MET A 366 -0.72 6.95 20.75
CA MET A 366 -1.44 5.87 20.07
C MET A 366 -2.95 6.10 20.03
N SER A 367 -3.51 6.73 21.05
CA SER A 367 -4.92 7.13 21.06
C SER A 367 -5.22 8.16 19.97
N TRP A 368 -4.37 9.16 19.81
CA TRP A 368 -4.52 10.20 18.79
C TRP A 368 -4.10 9.73 17.39
N ALA A 369 -3.14 8.81 17.29
CA ALA A 369 -2.64 8.23 16.05
C ALA A 369 -3.59 7.23 15.38
N GLY A 370 -4.78 7.04 15.91
CA GLY A 370 -5.80 6.21 15.28
C GLY A 370 -6.37 6.86 14.02
N LEU A 371 -5.55 7.18 13.01
CA LEU A 371 -6.01 7.69 11.73
C LEU A 371 -6.82 6.61 10.98
N ARG A 372 -7.85 7.06 10.27
CA ARG A 372 -8.68 6.22 9.42
C ARG A 372 -8.30 6.48 7.96
N GLY A 373 -7.99 5.40 7.25
CA GLY A 373 -7.64 5.47 5.84
C GLY A 373 -8.78 5.05 4.92
N ALA A 374 -8.44 4.33 3.86
CA ALA A 374 -9.42 3.84 2.89
C ALA A 374 -10.24 2.65 3.39
N VAL A 375 -9.68 1.84 4.31
CA VAL A 375 -10.32 0.61 4.78
C VAL A 375 -11.76 0.86 5.26
N PRO A 376 -12.04 1.84 6.15
CA PRO A 376 -13.40 2.16 6.56
C PRO A 376 -14.32 2.50 5.38
N ILE A 377 -13.86 3.29 4.41
CA ILE A 377 -14.73 3.70 3.27
C ILE A 377 -15.02 2.50 2.37
N VAL A 378 -14.03 1.64 2.10
CA VAL A 378 -14.24 0.39 1.35
C VAL A 378 -15.21 -0.54 2.10
N LEU A 379 -15.05 -0.68 3.42
CA LEU A 379 -15.94 -1.54 4.21
C LEU A 379 -17.37 -0.98 4.31
N ALA A 380 -17.54 0.34 4.20
CA ALA A 380 -18.87 0.96 4.14
C ALA A 380 -19.64 0.63 2.84
N THR A 381 -18.98 0.08 1.81
CA THR A 381 -19.67 -0.44 0.62
C THR A 381 -20.34 -1.81 0.86
N ILE A 382 -19.92 -2.56 1.89
CA ILE A 382 -20.50 -3.88 2.20
C ILE A 382 -22.01 -3.79 2.48
N PRO A 383 -22.48 -2.93 3.42
CA PRO A 383 -23.91 -2.78 3.66
C PRO A 383 -24.68 -2.28 2.43
N MET A 384 -24.05 -1.49 1.55
CA MET A 384 -24.68 -1.05 0.29
C MET A 384 -24.92 -2.25 -0.65
N VAL A 385 -23.92 -3.09 -0.85
CA VAL A 385 -24.01 -4.29 -1.70
C VAL A 385 -24.98 -5.33 -1.12
N GLN A 386 -25.10 -5.40 0.20
CA GLN A 386 -26.02 -6.32 0.87
C GLN A 386 -27.44 -5.76 0.99
N GLY A 387 -27.70 -4.53 0.52
CA GLY A 387 -29.02 -3.90 0.54
C GLY A 387 -29.53 -3.59 1.94
N VAL A 388 -28.64 -3.20 2.86
CA VAL A 388 -29.01 -2.77 4.22
C VAL A 388 -29.74 -1.43 4.14
N ASP A 389 -30.87 -1.30 4.81
CA ASP A 389 -31.62 -0.07 4.87
C ASP A 389 -30.78 1.08 5.45
N GLY A 390 -30.74 2.21 4.73
CA GLY A 390 -29.93 3.37 5.13
C GLY A 390 -28.42 3.20 4.91
N SER A 391 -27.99 2.26 4.07
CA SER A 391 -26.58 2.00 3.77
C SER A 391 -25.87 3.20 3.13
N GLU A 392 -26.56 3.99 2.30
CA GLU A 392 -26.01 5.25 1.74
C GLU A 392 -25.67 6.25 2.85
N ARG A 393 -26.57 6.40 3.83
CA ARG A 393 -26.30 7.24 5.00
C ARG A 393 -25.11 6.75 5.83
N ILE A 394 -24.99 5.42 6.01
CA ILE A 394 -23.84 4.81 6.68
C ILE A 394 -22.55 5.18 5.92
N PHE A 395 -22.55 5.03 4.59
CA PHE A 395 -21.42 5.37 3.74
C PHE A 395 -21.05 6.85 3.86
N ASN A 396 -22.02 7.76 3.75
CA ASN A 396 -21.82 9.20 3.88
C ASN A 396 -21.22 9.60 5.22
N ILE A 397 -21.74 9.07 6.33
CA ILE A 397 -21.21 9.32 7.68
C ILE A 397 -19.77 8.85 7.80
N VAL A 398 -19.46 7.64 7.34
CA VAL A 398 -18.11 7.07 7.39
C VAL A 398 -17.15 7.89 6.54
N PHE A 399 -17.56 8.24 5.32
CA PHE A 399 -16.78 9.05 4.40
C PHE A 399 -16.41 10.41 5.01
N LEU A 400 -17.41 11.15 5.47
CA LEU A 400 -17.22 12.46 6.12
C LEU A 400 -16.33 12.35 7.36
N LEU A 401 -16.53 11.32 8.18
CA LEU A 401 -15.71 11.07 9.36
C LEU A 401 -14.25 10.87 8.97
N VAL A 402 -13.96 10.01 7.99
CA VAL A 402 -12.58 9.76 7.52
C VAL A 402 -11.94 11.05 7.03
N VAL A 403 -12.63 11.82 6.19
CA VAL A 403 -12.12 13.09 5.65
C VAL A 403 -11.83 14.09 6.76
N VAL A 404 -12.82 14.40 7.59
CA VAL A 404 -12.71 15.46 8.62
C VAL A 404 -11.66 15.11 9.66
N TYR A 405 -11.70 13.88 10.18
CA TYR A 405 -10.78 13.50 11.26
C TYR A 405 -9.35 13.29 10.75
N THR A 406 -9.17 12.85 9.52
CA THR A 406 -7.83 12.81 8.90
C THR A 406 -7.26 14.22 8.69
N LEU A 407 -8.10 15.19 8.32
CA LEU A 407 -7.71 16.61 8.22
C LEU A 407 -7.32 17.22 9.57
N VAL A 408 -7.96 16.80 10.66
CA VAL A 408 -7.68 17.32 12.00
C VAL A 408 -6.49 16.61 12.65
N GLN A 409 -6.53 15.29 12.67
CA GLN A 409 -5.52 14.47 13.36
C GLN A 409 -4.17 14.46 12.62
N GLY A 410 -4.17 14.38 11.29
CA GLY A 410 -2.95 14.33 10.49
C GLY A 410 -1.99 15.49 10.83
N PRO A 411 -2.34 16.74 10.60
CA PRO A 411 -1.45 17.88 10.86
C PRO A 411 -1.09 18.07 12.34
N THR A 412 -1.95 17.64 13.27
CA THR A 412 -1.72 17.81 14.72
C THR A 412 -0.82 16.74 15.34
N LEU A 413 -0.72 15.57 14.70
CA LEU A 413 0.02 14.42 15.21
C LEU A 413 1.53 14.68 15.43
N PRO A 414 2.27 15.35 14.51
CA PRO A 414 3.68 15.69 14.75
C PRO A 414 3.87 16.67 15.90
N GLY A 415 2.92 17.59 16.10
CA GLY A 415 2.91 18.52 17.22
C GLY A 415 2.74 17.80 18.55
N LEU A 416 1.79 16.87 18.62
CA LEU A 416 1.54 16.05 19.81
C LEU A 416 2.75 15.15 20.15
N ALA A 417 3.36 14.49 19.17
CA ALA A 417 4.53 13.66 19.39
C ALA A 417 5.70 14.45 20.01
N ARG A 418 5.92 15.69 19.53
CA ARG A 418 6.93 16.61 20.12
C ARG A 418 6.55 17.07 21.52
N LEU A 419 5.27 17.41 21.76
CA LEU A 419 4.77 17.82 23.07
C LEU A 419 4.97 16.71 24.13
N LEU A 420 4.74 15.46 23.74
CA LEU A 420 4.94 14.28 24.57
C LEU A 420 6.41 13.86 24.70
N ARG A 421 7.33 14.58 24.04
CA ARG A 421 8.79 14.31 24.02
C ARG A 421 9.15 12.89 23.57
N LEU A 422 8.34 12.29 22.72
CA LEU A 422 8.55 10.94 22.22
C LEU A 422 9.63 10.86 21.11
N GLY A 423 10.06 12.02 20.57
CA GLY A 423 11.16 12.13 19.62
C GLY A 423 12.56 12.24 20.25
N ASP A 424 12.63 12.44 21.58
CA ASP A 424 13.89 12.68 22.32
C ASP A 424 14.48 11.42 22.97
N SER A 425 14.03 10.23 22.60
CA SER A 425 14.65 8.99 23.12
C SER A 425 16.09 8.92 22.61
N GLY A 426 16.98 9.52 23.40
CA GLY A 426 18.38 9.78 23.15
C GLY A 426 19.29 8.56 23.08
N ALA A 427 18.99 7.67 22.20
CA ALA A 427 19.96 6.80 21.56
C ALA A 427 19.98 7.21 20.08
N ALA A 428 21.04 7.89 19.68
CA ALA A 428 21.49 7.90 18.30
C ALA A 428 21.82 6.45 17.95
N ASP A 429 20.78 5.64 17.74
CA ASP A 429 20.93 4.37 17.06
C ASP A 429 21.39 4.75 15.65
N LEU A 430 22.66 4.45 15.38
CA LEU A 430 23.21 4.51 14.04
C LEU A 430 22.31 3.60 13.19
N GLY A 431 21.30 4.19 12.58
CA GLY A 431 20.48 3.53 11.57
C GLY A 431 21.37 3.22 10.38
N VAL A 432 22.00 2.05 10.41
CA VAL A 432 22.71 1.52 9.24
C VAL A 432 21.64 1.02 8.29
N GLU A 433 21.03 1.94 7.54
CA GLU A 433 20.22 1.60 6.38
C GLU A 433 21.13 1.49 5.17
N SER A 434 20.99 0.40 4.39
CA SER A 434 21.53 0.34 3.04
C SER A 434 20.76 1.38 2.20
N ALA A 435 21.30 2.60 2.15
CA ALA A 435 20.71 3.64 1.31
C ALA A 435 21.00 3.34 -0.16
N PRO A 436 20.00 3.45 -1.06
CA PRO A 436 20.26 3.45 -2.49
C PRO A 436 21.28 4.56 -2.82
N LEU A 437 22.31 4.23 -3.58
CA LEU A 437 23.38 5.17 -3.93
C LEU A 437 22.89 6.45 -4.62
N GLU A 438 21.72 6.39 -5.25
CA GLU A 438 21.02 7.53 -5.85
C GLU A 438 20.66 8.62 -4.82
N ARG A 439 20.35 8.25 -3.57
CA ARG A 439 20.11 9.22 -2.48
C ARG A 439 21.38 9.96 -2.06
N LEU A 440 22.54 9.34 -2.28
CA LEU A 440 23.85 9.88 -1.91
C LEU A 440 24.51 10.67 -3.06
N ARG A 441 23.83 10.89 -4.19
CA ARG A 441 24.38 11.48 -5.42
C ARG A 441 25.68 10.79 -5.86
N GLY A 442 25.72 9.47 -5.74
CA GLY A 442 26.82 8.63 -6.12
C GLY A 442 26.39 7.54 -7.09
N HIS A 443 27.28 7.18 -8.00
CA HIS A 443 27.11 6.09 -8.95
C HIS A 443 27.96 4.91 -8.57
N LEU A 444 27.39 3.72 -8.74
CA LEU A 444 28.11 2.47 -8.62
C LEU A 444 28.48 1.98 -10.03
N LEU A 445 29.77 1.87 -10.29
CA LEU A 445 30.28 1.32 -11.54
C LEU A 445 30.78 -0.11 -11.26
N SER A 446 30.18 -1.11 -11.90
CA SER A 446 30.73 -2.47 -11.90
C SER A 446 31.67 -2.63 -13.09
N VAL A 447 32.89 -3.05 -12.83
CA VAL A 447 33.95 -3.19 -13.83
C VAL A 447 34.59 -4.57 -13.70
N THR A 448 34.38 -5.44 -14.67
CA THR A 448 35.03 -6.75 -14.72
C THR A 448 36.40 -6.63 -15.41
N VAL A 449 37.43 -7.25 -14.86
CA VAL A 449 38.78 -7.32 -15.46
C VAL A 449 38.84 -8.47 -16.45
N PRO A 450 38.71 -8.23 -17.78
CA PRO A 450 38.70 -9.29 -18.75
C PRO A 450 40.11 -9.93 -18.94
N ALA A 451 40.16 -11.14 -19.50
CA ALA A 451 41.38 -11.91 -19.64
C ALA A 451 42.50 -11.19 -20.41
N GLY A 452 42.16 -10.31 -21.35
CA GLY A 452 43.09 -9.52 -22.17
C GLY A 452 43.41 -8.12 -21.60
N SER A 453 42.86 -7.75 -20.42
CA SER A 453 43.03 -6.42 -19.84
C SER A 453 44.43 -6.27 -19.24
N ARG A 454 45.06 -5.10 -19.46
CA ARG A 454 46.30 -4.68 -18.81
C ARG A 454 46.14 -4.20 -17.37
N MET A 455 44.93 -4.30 -16.83
CA MET A 455 44.66 -4.07 -15.41
C MET A 455 45.19 -5.22 -14.54
N HIS A 456 45.43 -6.39 -15.11
CA HIS A 456 46.04 -7.49 -14.35
C HIS A 456 47.42 -7.13 -13.83
N GLY A 457 47.66 -7.28 -12.52
CA GLY A 457 48.91 -6.93 -11.86
C GLY A 457 49.04 -5.43 -11.50
N VAL A 458 47.99 -4.62 -11.75
CA VAL A 458 47.95 -3.22 -11.31
C VAL A 458 47.38 -3.18 -9.90
N GLU A 459 47.99 -2.40 -9.01
CA GLU A 459 47.49 -2.14 -7.66
C GLU A 459 46.32 -1.14 -7.71
N ILE A 460 45.36 -1.25 -6.80
CA ILE A 460 44.23 -0.35 -6.74
C ILE A 460 44.62 1.10 -6.60
N GLY A 461 45.67 1.41 -5.81
CA GLY A 461 46.25 2.74 -5.68
C GLY A 461 46.84 3.28 -6.99
N GLU A 462 47.35 2.39 -7.87
CA GLU A 462 47.89 2.74 -9.19
C GLU A 462 46.81 3.04 -10.24
N LEU A 463 45.54 2.72 -9.97
CA LEU A 463 44.40 3.12 -10.83
C LEU A 463 44.33 4.65 -10.92
N ARG A 464 44.75 5.38 -9.89
CA ARG A 464 44.71 6.84 -9.81
C ARG A 464 43.38 7.41 -10.24
N LEU A 465 42.33 6.92 -9.60
CA LEU A 465 40.99 7.39 -9.82
C LEU A 465 40.82 8.86 -9.41
N PRO A 466 39.95 9.64 -10.07
CA PRO A 466 39.70 11.04 -9.68
C PRO A 466 39.24 11.16 -8.24
N THR A 467 39.60 12.27 -7.57
CA THR A 467 39.10 12.58 -6.23
C THR A 467 37.58 12.62 -6.23
N GLY A 468 36.94 11.89 -5.32
CA GLY A 468 35.46 11.66 -5.31
C GLY A 468 35.05 10.34 -5.95
N SER A 469 36.03 9.47 -6.29
CA SER A 469 35.78 8.07 -6.66
C SER A 469 36.76 7.11 -5.95
N ALA A 470 36.27 5.90 -5.66
CA ALA A 470 37.08 4.87 -4.98
C ALA A 470 36.56 3.46 -5.34
N VAL A 471 37.49 2.48 -5.37
CA VAL A 471 37.11 1.06 -5.39
C VAL A 471 36.71 0.64 -3.98
N THR A 472 35.42 0.26 -3.82
CA THR A 472 34.85 -0.07 -2.51
C THR A 472 34.81 -1.56 -2.23
N LEU A 473 34.73 -2.39 -3.27
CA LEU A 473 34.68 -3.83 -3.14
C LEU A 473 35.34 -4.51 -4.35
N VAL A 474 35.96 -5.64 -4.11
CA VAL A 474 36.45 -6.55 -5.18
C VAL A 474 35.84 -7.92 -4.94
N VAL A 475 35.27 -8.47 -6.00
CA VAL A 475 34.76 -9.85 -6.03
C VAL A 475 35.76 -10.69 -6.82
N ARG A 476 36.30 -11.72 -6.19
CA ARG A 476 37.27 -12.66 -6.75
C ARG A 476 36.82 -14.09 -6.44
N ASP A 477 36.67 -14.91 -7.43
CA ASP A 477 36.28 -16.32 -7.28
C ASP A 477 35.03 -16.51 -6.39
N GLY A 478 34.03 -15.60 -6.55
CA GLY A 478 32.80 -15.60 -5.75
C GLY A 478 32.92 -15.06 -4.32
N THR A 479 34.13 -14.65 -3.90
CA THR A 479 34.37 -14.06 -2.56
C THR A 479 34.53 -12.55 -2.67
N SER A 480 33.78 -11.80 -1.86
CA SER A 480 33.85 -10.33 -1.81
C SER A 480 34.72 -9.86 -0.67
N PHE A 481 35.62 -8.89 -0.93
CA PHE A 481 36.44 -8.27 0.10
C PHE A 481 36.65 -6.77 -0.18
N VAL A 482 36.90 -6.02 0.89
CA VAL A 482 37.25 -4.60 0.79
C VAL A 482 38.75 -4.51 0.47
N PRO A 483 39.13 -3.89 -0.67
CA PRO A 483 40.52 -3.84 -1.06
C PRO A 483 41.28 -2.75 -0.32
N SER A 484 42.62 -2.98 -0.13
CA SER A 484 43.57 -1.94 0.23
C SER A 484 44.19 -1.32 -1.04
N PRO A 485 44.88 -0.15 -0.94
CA PRO A 485 45.58 0.45 -2.08
C PRO A 485 46.61 -0.47 -2.72
N GLU A 486 47.21 -1.39 -1.96
CA GLU A 486 48.20 -2.37 -2.37
C GLU A 486 47.58 -3.64 -2.98
N THR A 487 46.29 -3.75 -2.99
CA THR A 487 45.60 -4.92 -3.56
C THR A 487 45.84 -5.00 -5.06
N MET A 488 46.50 -6.07 -5.49
CA MET A 488 46.73 -6.35 -6.91
C MET A 488 45.49 -6.90 -7.57
N LEU A 489 45.09 -6.33 -8.72
CA LEU A 489 43.99 -6.78 -9.56
C LEU A 489 44.39 -8.05 -10.33
N ARG A 490 43.43 -8.98 -10.44
CA ARG A 490 43.58 -10.24 -11.17
C ARG A 490 42.53 -10.32 -12.29
N ARG A 491 42.83 -11.18 -13.24
CA ARG A 491 41.84 -11.49 -14.33
C ARG A 491 40.63 -12.13 -13.70
N GLY A 492 39.45 -11.72 -14.13
CA GLY A 492 38.17 -12.20 -13.59
C GLY A 492 37.69 -11.44 -12.35
N ASP A 493 38.50 -10.53 -11.78
CA ASP A 493 38.03 -9.67 -10.69
C ASP A 493 36.90 -8.77 -11.16
N GLU A 494 35.87 -8.65 -10.35
CA GLU A 494 34.82 -7.65 -10.52
C GLU A 494 35.02 -6.55 -9.48
N LEU A 495 35.17 -5.31 -9.96
CA LEU A 495 35.44 -4.13 -9.13
C LEU A 495 34.16 -3.34 -8.96
N LEU A 496 33.80 -3.03 -7.76
CA LEU A 496 32.72 -2.09 -7.42
C LEU A 496 33.34 -0.72 -7.16
N VAL A 497 33.12 0.24 -8.03
CA VAL A 497 33.69 1.59 -7.92
C VAL A 497 32.55 2.58 -7.63
N VAL A 498 32.63 3.29 -6.51
CA VAL A 498 31.73 4.40 -6.21
C VAL A 498 32.34 5.69 -6.77
N ALA A 499 31.53 6.47 -7.48
CA ALA A 499 31.92 7.77 -8.00
C ALA A 499 30.78 8.78 -7.78
N THR A 500 31.11 10.01 -7.35
CA THR A 500 30.13 11.10 -7.26
C THR A 500 29.75 11.60 -8.66
N ASP A 501 28.55 12.21 -8.82
CA ASP A 501 28.01 12.70 -10.10
C ASP A 501 29.04 13.48 -10.95
N PRO A 502 29.80 14.46 -10.39
CA PRO A 502 30.71 15.27 -11.20
C PRO A 502 31.91 14.50 -11.78
N VAL A 503 32.29 13.37 -11.13
CA VAL A 503 33.52 12.65 -11.50
C VAL A 503 33.26 11.29 -12.14
N ARG A 504 32.01 10.88 -12.29
CA ARG A 504 31.61 9.59 -12.86
C ARG A 504 32.29 9.32 -14.21
N ASP A 505 32.10 10.25 -15.16
CA ASP A 505 32.61 10.06 -16.52
C ASP A 505 34.16 10.08 -16.57
N ALA A 506 34.78 10.87 -15.68
CA ALA A 506 36.22 10.89 -15.55
C ALA A 506 36.75 9.58 -14.96
N ALA A 507 36.09 9.01 -13.97
CA ALA A 507 36.44 7.71 -13.39
C ALA A 507 36.27 6.58 -14.43
N GLU A 508 35.19 6.57 -15.20
CA GLU A 508 34.98 5.59 -16.26
C GLU A 508 36.05 5.68 -17.37
N ARG A 509 36.35 6.89 -17.87
CA ARG A 509 37.42 7.10 -18.84
C ARG A 509 38.75 6.62 -18.31
N ARG A 510 39.07 6.88 -17.04
CA ARG A 510 40.31 6.46 -16.40
C ARG A 510 40.43 4.94 -16.30
N LEU A 511 39.36 4.26 -15.87
CA LEU A 511 39.30 2.79 -15.81
C LEU A 511 39.49 2.16 -17.21
N ARG A 512 38.85 2.69 -18.22
CA ARG A 512 39.03 2.26 -19.62
C ARG A 512 40.46 2.49 -20.14
N ALA A 513 41.08 3.60 -19.77
CA ALA A 513 42.46 3.91 -20.14
C ALA A 513 43.42 2.91 -19.51
N VAL A 514 43.28 2.62 -18.20
CA VAL A 514 44.12 1.62 -17.51
C VAL A 514 43.90 0.22 -18.05
N ALA A 515 42.67 -0.15 -18.41
CA ALA A 515 42.35 -1.45 -19.03
C ALA A 515 43.12 -1.67 -20.34
N ARG A 516 43.34 -0.60 -21.14
CA ARG A 516 44.04 -0.64 -22.42
C ARG A 516 45.57 -0.45 -22.29
N GLY A 517 45.98 0.47 -21.46
CA GLY A 517 47.38 0.94 -21.35
C GLY A 517 48.16 0.47 -20.11
N GLY A 518 47.53 -0.20 -19.17
CA GLY A 518 48.12 -0.56 -17.88
C GLY A 518 48.34 0.66 -16.97
N LYS A 519 49.16 0.52 -15.93
CA LYS A 519 49.42 1.56 -14.93
C LYS A 519 50.02 2.85 -15.48
N LEU A 520 50.68 2.80 -16.64
CA LEU A 520 51.27 3.96 -17.32
C LEU A 520 50.29 4.65 -18.29
N ALA A 521 49.02 4.24 -18.35
CA ALA A 521 48.03 4.91 -19.16
C ALA A 521 47.86 6.38 -18.75
N GLY A 522 48.13 7.29 -19.69
CA GLY A 522 48.17 8.74 -19.47
C GLY A 522 49.60 9.33 -19.37
N TRP A 523 50.66 8.52 -19.16
CA TRP A 523 52.04 8.97 -19.22
C TRP A 523 52.62 8.90 -20.65
N LEU A 524 52.07 8.01 -21.48
CA LEU A 524 52.52 7.79 -22.85
C LEU A 524 51.72 8.60 -23.88
N GLY A 525 51.19 9.77 -23.53
CA GLY A 525 50.76 10.79 -24.47
C GLY A 525 49.74 10.38 -25.56
N THR A 526 48.81 9.50 -25.26
CA THR A 526 47.64 9.23 -26.15
C THR A 526 46.44 10.10 -25.73
N GLY A 527 46.60 11.39 -25.80
CA GLY A 527 45.59 12.37 -25.46
C GLY A 527 45.82 13.68 -26.20
N ARG A 528 46.03 13.61 -27.52
CA ARG A 528 45.69 14.74 -28.39
C ARG A 528 44.21 14.64 -28.75
N ASP A 529 43.41 15.08 -27.85
CA ASP A 529 42.07 15.50 -28.17
C ASP A 529 42.19 16.76 -29.04
N THR A 530 41.74 16.66 -30.26
CA THR A 530 41.46 17.75 -31.18
C THR A 530 40.44 18.72 -30.56
N GLU A 531 40.95 19.61 -29.72
CA GLU A 531 40.35 20.92 -29.48
C GLU A 531 41.08 21.93 -30.40
N GLY A 532 40.47 22.17 -31.52
CA GLY A 532 41.00 23.16 -32.40
C GLY A 532 40.30 23.17 -33.77
N SER A 533 39.15 23.76 -33.85
CA SER A 533 38.70 24.55 -35.01
C SER A 533 37.21 24.81 -34.95
N GLN A 534 36.86 25.89 -34.30
CA GLN A 534 35.77 26.78 -34.75
C GLN A 534 35.83 28.09 -34.00
N ALA A 535 36.88 28.87 -34.29
CA ALA A 535 36.82 30.32 -34.13
C ALA A 535 37.14 30.87 -35.51
N GLY A 536 36.16 31.50 -36.14
CA GLY A 536 36.39 32.31 -37.34
C GLY A 536 35.48 31.93 -38.52
N ARG A 537 34.24 32.31 -38.54
CA ARG A 537 33.59 33.19 -39.53
C ARG A 537 32.09 33.36 -39.20
#